data_3e36f971dc7b92a5672a1ed89dd6a4f8
#
_entry.id   3e36f971dc7b92a5672a1ed89dd6a4f8
#
_cell.length_a   1.000
_cell.length_b   1.000
_cell.length_c   1.000
_cell.angle_alpha   90.00
_cell.angle_beta   90.00
_cell.angle_gamma   90.00
#
_symmetry.space_group_name_H-M   'P 1'
#
loop_
_entity.id
_entity.type
_entity.pdbx_description
1 polymer ?
#
loop_
_entity_poly.entity_id
_entity_poly.type
_entity_poly.pdbx_seq_one_letter_code
_entity_poly.pdbx_strand_id
1 'polypeptide(L)'
;MPEFKNRAEVSFVTNISPFDYLKEQLQEVAEKFNFNHLQLSKIVGLPINELESLLNGKGNIMADQQEIIEHKLAKLCFGFQGFDAKERATLLLNDLIKDYIFSTASIAKIIHVEEKELNDFRQAQVMDREAELKICVNVILLHFVLHN
;
A
#
# COMPACT_ATOMS: atom_id res chain seq x y z
N MET A 1 0.04 -18.66 -42.71
CA MET A 1 0.85 -17.93 -41.69
C MET A 1 -0.04 -16.91 -41.02
N PRO A 2 -0.36 -17.10 -39.78
CA PRO A 2 -1.08 -16.03 -39.06
C PRO A 2 -0.14 -14.87 -38.82
N GLU A 3 -0.46 -13.74 -39.40
CA GLU A 3 0.25 -12.50 -39.15
C GLU A 3 -0.03 -12.05 -37.76
N PHE A 4 1.00 -11.85 -36.98
CA PHE A 4 0.95 -11.24 -35.66
C PHE A 4 0.59 -9.73 -35.78
N LYS A 5 -0.69 -9.43 -35.78
CA LYS A 5 -1.20 -8.06 -35.81
C LYS A 5 -1.37 -7.39 -34.44
N ASN A 6 -0.69 -7.84 -33.41
CA ASN A 6 -0.93 -7.34 -32.05
C ASN A 6 0.19 -6.45 -31.47
N ARG A 7 1.02 -5.84 -32.29
CA ARG A 7 2.05 -4.92 -31.77
C ARG A 7 1.68 -3.44 -31.80
N ALA A 8 0.57 -3.08 -32.40
CA ALA A 8 0.20 -1.67 -32.54
C ALA A 8 -0.54 -1.10 -31.30
N GLU A 9 -1.16 -1.93 -30.48
CA GLU A 9 -1.95 -1.47 -29.35
C GLU A 9 -1.12 -1.06 -28.12
N VAL A 10 0.11 -1.55 -28.01
CA VAL A 10 0.97 -1.27 -26.85
C VAL A 10 1.61 0.12 -26.92
N SER A 11 1.66 0.72 -28.09
CA SER A 11 2.32 2.03 -28.26
C SER A 11 1.46 3.22 -27.85
N PHE A 12 0.16 3.05 -27.63
CA PHE A 12 -0.72 4.15 -27.23
C PHE A 12 -0.63 4.51 -25.74
N VAL A 13 -0.18 3.58 -24.91
CA VAL A 13 -0.10 3.77 -23.46
C VAL A 13 1.09 4.65 -23.07
N THR A 14 2.06 4.83 -23.95
CA THR A 14 3.31 5.54 -23.65
C THR A 14 3.30 7.03 -23.95
N ASN A 15 2.21 7.58 -24.50
CA ASN A 15 2.14 8.98 -24.90
C ASN A 15 1.49 9.93 -23.89
N ILE A 16 1.06 9.43 -22.73
CA ILE A 16 0.55 10.28 -21.65
C ILE A 16 1.76 10.76 -20.85
N SER A 17 1.90 12.08 -20.68
CA SER A 17 2.97 12.60 -19.83
C SER A 17 2.79 12.10 -18.40
N PRO A 18 3.87 11.85 -17.65
CA PRO A 18 3.79 11.44 -16.24
C PRO A 18 2.95 12.40 -15.40
N PHE A 19 2.97 13.67 -15.75
CA PHE A 19 2.20 14.71 -15.07
C PHE A 19 0.69 14.56 -15.30
N ASP A 20 0.28 14.35 -16.55
CA ASP A 20 -1.13 14.13 -16.89
C ASP A 20 -1.67 12.85 -16.28
N TYR A 21 -0.84 11.81 -16.20
CA TYR A 21 -1.17 10.57 -15.55
C TYR A 21 -1.43 10.75 -14.04
N LEU A 22 -0.58 11.50 -13.35
CA LEU A 22 -0.78 11.81 -11.93
C LEU A 22 -2.08 12.59 -11.70
N LYS A 23 -2.36 13.58 -12.53
CA LYS A 23 -3.60 14.36 -12.48
C LYS A 23 -4.82 13.44 -12.58
N GLU A 24 -4.83 12.55 -13.57
CA GLU A 24 -5.93 11.58 -13.76
C GLU A 24 -6.08 10.65 -12.55
N GLN A 25 -4.99 10.15 -12.01
CA GLN A 25 -5.03 9.30 -10.80
C GLN A 25 -5.59 10.05 -9.59
N LEU A 26 -5.19 11.30 -9.39
CA LEU A 26 -5.70 12.13 -8.29
C LEU A 26 -7.20 12.36 -8.42
N GLN A 27 -7.67 12.67 -9.63
CA GLN A 27 -9.10 12.86 -9.92
C GLN A 27 -9.89 11.57 -9.69
N GLU A 28 -9.39 10.45 -10.19
CA GLU A 28 -10.02 9.14 -10.03
C GLU A 28 -10.15 8.74 -8.55
N VAL A 29 -9.11 8.91 -7.78
CA VAL A 29 -9.12 8.61 -6.34
C VAL A 29 -10.09 9.51 -5.59
N ALA A 30 -10.10 10.81 -5.90
CA ALA A 30 -11.02 11.77 -5.29
C ALA A 30 -12.49 11.40 -5.58
N GLU A 31 -12.81 11.02 -6.80
CA GLU A 31 -14.15 10.58 -7.17
C GLU A 31 -14.52 9.24 -6.54
N LYS A 32 -13.62 8.27 -6.61
CA LYS A 32 -13.86 6.92 -6.10
C LYS A 32 -14.16 6.90 -4.59
N PHE A 33 -13.46 7.71 -3.82
CA PHE A 33 -13.58 7.74 -2.36
C PHE A 33 -14.30 8.97 -1.81
N ASN A 34 -14.84 9.81 -2.67
CA ASN A 34 -15.53 11.04 -2.26
C ASN A 34 -14.63 12.02 -1.47
N PHE A 35 -13.37 12.14 -1.85
CA PHE A 35 -12.47 13.08 -1.21
C PHE A 35 -12.65 14.50 -1.79
N ASN A 36 -12.72 15.48 -0.90
CA ASN A 36 -12.57 16.87 -1.30
C ASN A 36 -11.07 17.23 -1.45
N HIS A 37 -10.80 18.42 -1.98
CA HIS A 37 -9.41 18.86 -2.21
C HIS A 37 -8.59 18.96 -0.92
N LEU A 38 -9.22 19.34 0.18
CA LEU A 38 -8.53 19.42 1.47
C LEU A 38 -8.12 18.04 1.97
N GLN A 39 -9.00 17.05 1.89
CA GLN A 39 -8.69 15.66 2.25
C GLN A 39 -7.59 15.11 1.36
N LEU A 40 -7.70 15.29 0.05
CA LEU A 40 -6.70 14.81 -0.90
C LEU A 40 -5.33 15.47 -0.64
N SER A 41 -5.30 16.78 -0.37
CA SER A 41 -4.11 17.52 0.03
C SER A 41 -3.41 16.89 1.25
N LYS A 42 -4.18 16.55 2.27
CA LYS A 42 -3.65 15.88 3.48
C LYS A 42 -3.11 14.48 3.18
N ILE A 43 -3.82 13.73 2.35
CA ILE A 43 -3.42 12.36 1.97
C ILE A 43 -2.09 12.38 1.23
N VAL A 44 -1.96 13.23 0.21
CA VAL A 44 -0.77 13.26 -0.65
C VAL A 44 0.37 14.11 -0.07
N GLY A 45 0.12 14.88 0.98
CA GLY A 45 1.13 15.70 1.64
C GLY A 45 1.53 16.95 0.86
N LEU A 46 0.64 17.47 0.01
CA LEU A 46 0.83 18.71 -0.72
C LEU A 46 -0.02 19.84 -0.12
N PRO A 47 0.48 21.08 -0.11
CA PRO A 47 -0.38 22.23 0.17
C PRO A 47 -1.56 22.28 -0.81
N ILE A 48 -2.72 22.74 -0.34
CA ILE A 48 -3.95 22.73 -1.15
C ILE A 48 -3.81 23.51 -2.46
N ASN A 49 -3.11 24.62 -2.44
CA ASN A 49 -2.87 25.42 -3.64
C ASN A 49 -1.99 24.69 -4.67
N GLU A 50 -0.99 23.93 -4.22
CA GLU A 50 -0.17 23.10 -5.11
C GLU A 50 -0.99 21.95 -5.69
N LEU A 51 -1.80 21.29 -4.87
CA LEU A 51 -2.71 20.24 -5.34
C LEU A 51 -3.69 20.77 -6.39
N GLU A 52 -4.31 21.91 -6.15
CA GLU A 52 -5.25 22.52 -7.08
C GLU A 52 -4.57 22.92 -8.40
N SER A 53 -3.33 23.40 -8.33
CA SER A 53 -2.52 23.66 -9.52
C SER A 53 -2.25 22.40 -10.33
N LEU A 54 -1.93 21.30 -9.69
CA LEU A 54 -1.78 20.00 -10.36
C LEU A 54 -3.08 19.53 -11.01
N LEU A 55 -4.20 19.66 -10.32
CA LEU A 55 -5.52 19.28 -10.85
C LEU A 55 -5.95 20.14 -12.01
N ASN A 56 -5.48 21.38 -12.10
CA ASN A 56 -5.72 22.31 -13.21
C ASN A 56 -4.68 22.17 -14.36
N GLY A 57 -3.82 21.18 -14.30
CA GLY A 57 -2.80 20.96 -15.30
C GLY A 57 -1.65 21.96 -15.26
N LYS A 58 -1.51 22.68 -14.17
CA LYS A 58 -0.46 23.66 -13.89
C LYS A 58 0.38 23.21 -12.71
N GLY A 59 1.59 23.69 -12.62
CA GLY A 59 2.48 23.37 -11.52
C GLY A 59 3.53 22.34 -11.91
N ASN A 60 4.43 22.11 -10.99
CA ASN A 60 5.56 21.22 -11.18
C ASN A 60 5.77 20.40 -9.93
N ILE A 61 6.05 19.13 -10.10
CA ILE A 61 6.30 18.22 -9.00
C ILE A 61 7.59 17.45 -9.30
N MET A 62 8.41 17.26 -8.29
CA MET A 62 9.64 16.47 -8.43
C MET A 62 9.32 15.00 -8.64
N ALA A 63 10.17 14.30 -9.39
CA ALA A 63 9.97 12.89 -9.71
C ALA A 63 9.84 12.00 -8.47
N ASP A 64 10.65 12.24 -7.44
CA ASP A 64 10.63 11.50 -6.20
C ASP A 64 9.29 11.67 -5.46
N GLN A 65 8.79 12.89 -5.42
CA GLN A 65 7.51 13.21 -4.78
C GLN A 65 6.35 12.61 -5.56
N GLN A 66 6.41 12.64 -6.89
CA GLN A 66 5.43 12.00 -7.75
C GLN A 66 5.35 10.50 -7.49
N GLU A 67 6.47 9.82 -7.40
CA GLU A 67 6.54 8.39 -7.11
C GLU A 67 5.91 8.05 -5.76
N ILE A 68 6.22 8.83 -4.73
CA ILE A 68 5.63 8.67 -3.39
C ILE A 68 4.10 8.80 -3.44
N ILE A 69 3.60 9.80 -4.15
CA ILE A 69 2.15 10.02 -4.30
C ILE A 69 1.52 8.87 -5.06
N GLU A 70 2.09 8.46 -6.19
CA GLU A 70 1.58 7.34 -6.99
C GLU A 70 1.51 6.04 -6.18
N HIS A 71 2.53 5.72 -5.40
CA HIS A 71 2.52 4.56 -4.50
C HIS A 71 1.42 4.66 -3.45
N LYS A 72 1.23 5.83 -2.87
CA LYS A 72 0.17 6.07 -1.87
C LYS A 72 -1.22 5.89 -2.47
N LEU A 73 -1.46 6.45 -3.65
CA LEU A 73 -2.73 6.30 -4.36
C LEU A 73 -3.00 4.84 -4.75
N ALA A 74 -1.99 4.13 -5.23
CA ALA A 74 -2.10 2.71 -5.55
C ALA A 74 -2.47 1.87 -4.31
N LYS A 75 -1.85 2.14 -3.17
CA LYS A 75 -2.18 1.46 -1.92
C LYS A 75 -3.61 1.75 -1.47
N LEU A 76 -4.09 2.97 -1.63
CA LEU A 76 -5.48 3.31 -1.33
C LEU A 76 -6.46 2.57 -2.26
N CYS A 77 -6.15 2.50 -3.54
CA CYS A 77 -7.03 1.86 -4.52
C CYS A 77 -7.06 0.34 -4.41
N PHE A 78 -5.93 -0.28 -4.14
CA PHE A 78 -5.75 -1.73 -4.28
C PHE A 78 -5.25 -2.42 -3.00
N GLY A 79 -4.68 -1.67 -2.06
CA GLY A 79 -4.04 -2.24 -0.87
C GLY A 79 -4.99 -2.91 0.12
N PHE A 80 -6.29 -2.64 0.01
CA PHE A 80 -7.32 -3.21 0.89
C PHE A 80 -8.13 -4.33 0.22
N GLN A 81 -7.75 -4.72 -0.99
CA GLN A 81 -8.41 -5.76 -1.75
C GLN A 81 -7.62 -7.07 -1.71
N GLY A 82 -8.32 -8.18 -1.84
CA GLY A 82 -7.72 -9.48 -2.13
C GLY A 82 -7.17 -10.27 -0.94
N PHE A 83 -6.98 -9.66 0.22
CA PHE A 83 -6.45 -10.33 1.40
C PHE A 83 -7.33 -10.12 2.62
N ASP A 84 -7.60 -11.18 3.38
CA ASP A 84 -8.18 -11.04 4.71
C ASP A 84 -7.12 -10.60 5.75
N ALA A 85 -7.55 -10.31 6.96
CA ALA A 85 -6.66 -9.81 8.02
C ALA A 85 -5.54 -10.80 8.36
N LYS A 86 -5.85 -12.09 8.40
CA LYS A 86 -4.90 -13.14 8.73
C LYS A 86 -3.85 -13.31 7.63
N GLU A 87 -4.28 -13.35 6.38
CA GLU A 87 -3.37 -13.42 5.22
C GLU A 87 -2.44 -12.21 5.19
N ARG A 88 -2.98 -11.01 5.37
CA ARG A 88 -2.20 -9.78 5.41
C ARG A 88 -1.17 -9.79 6.53
N ALA A 89 -1.58 -10.15 7.74
CA ALA A 89 -0.67 -10.23 8.89
C ALA A 89 0.41 -11.29 8.68
N THR A 90 0.07 -12.42 8.07
CA THR A 90 1.05 -13.47 7.74
C THR A 90 2.11 -12.98 6.76
N LEU A 91 1.70 -12.27 5.72
CA LEU A 91 2.63 -11.69 4.75
C LEU A 91 3.55 -10.66 5.41
N LEU A 92 3.00 -9.76 6.20
CA LEU A 92 3.79 -8.76 6.93
C LEU A 92 4.74 -9.39 7.94
N LEU A 93 4.31 -10.44 8.64
CA LEU A 93 5.15 -11.19 9.58
C LEU A 93 6.33 -11.84 8.86
N ASN A 94 6.10 -12.46 7.72
CA ASN A 94 7.15 -13.07 6.93
C ASN A 94 8.15 -12.02 6.39
N ASP A 95 7.67 -10.86 5.99
CA ASP A 95 8.54 -9.74 5.58
C ASP A 95 9.41 -9.24 6.74
N LEU A 96 8.84 -9.10 7.93
CA LEU A 96 9.60 -8.71 9.12
C LEU A 96 10.70 -9.73 9.47
N ILE A 97 10.40 -11.01 9.36
CA ILE A 97 11.39 -12.06 9.60
C ILE A 97 12.50 -11.98 8.56
N LYS A 98 12.16 -11.78 7.30
CA LYS A 98 13.10 -11.73 6.18
C LYS A 98 13.94 -10.45 6.18
N ASP A 99 13.31 -9.30 6.31
CA ASP A 99 13.96 -8.00 6.13
C ASP A 99 14.77 -7.57 7.36
N TYR A 100 14.25 -7.84 8.56
CA TYR A 100 14.92 -7.50 9.81
C TYR A 100 15.66 -8.67 10.45
N ILE A 101 15.57 -9.85 9.85
CA ILE A 101 16.21 -11.08 10.35
C ILE A 101 15.79 -11.38 11.81
N PHE A 102 14.57 -11.04 12.16
CA PHE A 102 14.02 -11.32 13.48
C PHE A 102 13.71 -12.80 13.65
N SER A 103 14.03 -13.33 14.82
CA SER A 103 13.50 -14.64 15.22
C SER A 103 12.04 -14.54 15.62
N THR A 104 11.30 -15.64 15.51
CA THR A 104 9.94 -15.70 16.01
C THR A 104 9.86 -15.43 17.51
N ALA A 105 10.87 -15.85 18.26
CA ALA A 105 10.98 -15.58 19.69
C ALA A 105 11.08 -14.08 19.98
N SER A 106 11.86 -13.34 19.20
CA SER A 106 11.97 -11.88 19.36
C SER A 106 10.67 -11.16 19.04
N ILE A 107 10.02 -11.52 17.95
CA ILE A 107 8.73 -10.93 17.56
C ILE A 107 7.67 -11.24 18.62
N ALA A 108 7.59 -12.48 19.08
CA ALA A 108 6.65 -12.88 20.13
C ALA A 108 6.80 -12.04 21.41
N LYS A 109 8.04 -11.75 21.81
CA LYS A 109 8.32 -10.86 22.94
C LYS A 109 7.87 -9.42 22.68
N ILE A 110 8.12 -8.91 21.49
CA ILE A 110 7.72 -7.53 21.12
C ILE A 110 6.20 -7.39 21.18
N ILE A 111 5.46 -8.32 20.60
CA ILE A 111 4.01 -8.23 20.49
C ILE A 111 3.27 -8.87 21.69
N HIS A 112 4.00 -9.32 22.71
CA HIS A 112 3.44 -9.91 23.95
C HIS A 112 2.55 -11.13 23.72
N VAL A 113 3.01 -12.06 22.89
CA VAL A 113 2.38 -13.38 22.73
C VAL A 113 3.41 -14.48 23.01
N GLU A 114 2.93 -15.69 23.22
CA GLU A 114 3.84 -16.84 23.33
C GLU A 114 4.39 -17.23 21.94
N GLU A 115 5.63 -17.65 21.90
CA GLU A 115 6.27 -18.09 20.63
C GLU A 115 5.48 -19.22 19.97
N LYS A 116 4.91 -20.13 20.76
CA LYS A 116 4.06 -21.20 20.25
C LYS A 116 2.84 -20.65 19.52
N GLU A 117 2.17 -19.66 20.09
CA GLU A 117 1.02 -19.02 19.46
C GLU A 117 1.40 -18.39 18.12
N LEU A 118 2.55 -17.72 18.05
CA LEU A 118 3.05 -17.12 16.81
C LEU A 118 3.39 -18.17 15.75
N ASN A 119 4.01 -19.29 16.16
CA ASN A 119 4.30 -20.40 15.25
C ASN A 119 3.02 -21.09 14.75
N ASP A 120 2.04 -21.29 15.61
CA ASP A 120 0.73 -21.83 15.22
C ASP A 120 0.04 -20.91 14.21
N PHE A 121 0.11 -19.62 14.41
CA PHE A 121 -0.42 -18.61 13.47
C PHE A 121 0.27 -18.72 12.10
N ARG A 122 1.58 -18.81 12.07
CA ARG A 122 2.35 -18.94 10.81
C ARG A 122 2.05 -20.23 10.07
N GLN A 123 1.76 -21.30 10.77
CA GLN A 123 1.43 -22.62 10.21
C GLN A 123 -0.06 -22.77 9.90
N ALA A 124 -0.83 -21.70 10.00
CA ALA A 124 -2.26 -21.68 9.77
C ALA A 124 -3.03 -22.70 10.63
N GLN A 125 -2.53 -22.98 11.83
CA GLN A 125 -3.21 -23.86 12.80
C GLN A 125 -4.45 -23.18 13.36
N VAL A 126 -5.43 -23.99 13.75
CA VAL A 126 -6.60 -23.50 14.48
C VAL A 126 -6.15 -23.01 15.86
N MET A 127 -6.51 -21.78 16.18
CA MET A 127 -6.12 -21.18 17.45
C MET A 127 -7.24 -20.32 18.02
N ASP A 128 -7.07 -19.91 19.27
CA ASP A 128 -8.00 -19.00 19.90
C ASP A 128 -8.14 -17.70 19.12
N ARG A 129 -9.39 -17.25 18.92
CA ARG A 129 -9.71 -16.07 18.14
C ARG A 129 -9.10 -14.80 18.72
N GLU A 130 -9.06 -14.67 20.04
CA GLU A 130 -8.48 -13.50 20.71
C GLU A 130 -6.98 -13.44 20.49
N ALA A 131 -6.27 -14.55 20.61
CA ALA A 131 -4.84 -14.65 20.32
C ALA A 131 -4.54 -14.36 18.84
N GLU A 132 -5.34 -14.90 17.93
CA GLU A 132 -5.22 -14.63 16.49
C GLU A 132 -5.41 -13.15 16.18
N LEU A 133 -6.41 -12.51 16.73
CA LEU A 133 -6.66 -11.08 16.56
C LEU A 133 -5.52 -10.24 17.09
N LYS A 134 -5.01 -10.59 18.28
CA LYS A 134 -3.87 -9.90 18.88
C LYS A 134 -2.62 -9.98 18.00
N ILE A 135 -2.33 -11.14 17.43
CA ILE A 135 -1.21 -11.31 16.51
C ILE A 135 -1.42 -10.46 15.26
N CYS A 136 -2.58 -10.52 14.63
CA CYS A 136 -2.88 -9.73 13.43
C CYS A 136 -2.67 -8.23 13.67
N VAL A 137 -3.27 -7.69 14.71
CA VAL A 137 -3.20 -6.26 15.03
C VAL A 137 -1.77 -5.84 15.35
N ASN A 138 -1.08 -6.61 16.19
CA ASN A 138 0.25 -6.23 16.65
C ASN A 138 1.34 -6.43 15.59
N VAL A 139 1.20 -7.40 14.70
CA VAL A 139 2.11 -7.56 13.55
C VAL A 139 1.97 -6.38 12.59
N ILE A 140 0.75 -5.96 12.29
CA ILE A 140 0.49 -4.79 11.44
C ILE A 140 1.07 -3.53 12.09
N LEU A 141 0.87 -3.35 13.38
CA LEU A 141 1.43 -2.21 14.12
C LEU A 141 2.97 -2.24 14.14
N LEU A 142 3.56 -3.39 14.37
CA LEU A 142 5.02 -3.54 14.34
C LEU A 142 5.59 -3.20 12.97
N HIS A 143 4.98 -3.70 11.91
CA HIS A 143 5.37 -3.35 10.54
C HIS A 143 5.29 -1.83 10.31
N PHE A 144 4.21 -1.20 10.73
CA PHE A 144 4.04 0.25 10.65
C PHE A 144 5.16 1.00 11.39
N VAL A 145 5.46 0.61 12.62
CA VAL A 145 6.51 1.24 13.42
C VAL A 145 7.88 1.16 12.77
N LEU A 146 8.20 0.02 12.15
CA LEU A 146 9.53 -0.21 11.57
C LEU A 146 9.70 0.41 10.18
N HIS A 147 8.61 0.68 9.46
CA HIS A 147 8.63 1.25 8.11
C HIS A 147 8.22 2.73 8.07
N ASN A 148 8.20 3.38 9.20
CA ASN A 148 7.79 4.77 9.30
C ASN A 148 8.96 5.74 9.09
#